data_c0c41c049d03d4fc56934f6f259664c9
#
_entry.id   c0c41c049d03d4fc56934f6f259664c9
#
_cell.length_a   1.000
_cell.length_b   1.000
_cell.length_c   1.000
_cell.angle_alpha   90.00
_cell.angle_beta   90.00
_cell.angle_gamma   90.00
#
_symmetry.space_group_name_H-M   'P 1'
#
loop_
_entity.id
_entity.type
_entity.pdbx_description
1 polymer ?
#
loop_
_entity_poly.entity_id
_entity_poly.type
_entity_poly.pdbx_seq_one_letter_code
_entity_poly.pdbx_strand_id
1 'polypeptide(L)'
;MTPALSPSRASDFMQCPLLYRFRVIDRLPEPPSAAAARGTLVHAALERVFDLPAPERTPEATVALLPGEWARLVEEEPELASLLTGPVAGATSPGEAIVAETDADRERAWLEEAAGFVRTWFTLEDPRRLEPAERELYVEAEVDGLVLRGYVDRLDVAPDGRLRVVDYKTGRSPSEQWEGKALFQMKFYALVLWRTRGVVPTLLQLVYLRDGEV
;
A
#
# COMPACT_ATOMS: atom_id res chain seq x y z
N MET A 1 -23.81 -11.40 -11.93
CA MET A 1 -22.49 -11.40 -11.24
C MET A 1 -22.74 -11.07 -9.78
N THR A 2 -22.28 -11.91 -8.86
CA THR A 2 -22.34 -11.63 -7.43
C THR A 2 -21.54 -10.35 -7.13
N PRO A 3 -22.10 -9.38 -6.41
CA PRO A 3 -21.36 -8.16 -6.09
C PRO A 3 -20.16 -8.50 -5.20
N ALA A 4 -18.98 -8.05 -5.60
CA ALA A 4 -17.75 -8.27 -4.84
C ALA A 4 -17.31 -6.98 -4.14
N LEU A 5 -17.09 -7.04 -2.84
CA LEU A 5 -16.64 -5.93 -2.00
C LEU A 5 -15.19 -6.14 -1.57
N SER A 6 -14.38 -5.11 -1.73
CA SER A 6 -13.09 -4.97 -1.05
C SER A 6 -13.22 -4.00 0.14
N PRO A 7 -12.24 -3.94 1.06
CA PRO A 7 -12.28 -2.98 2.16
C PRO A 7 -12.47 -1.53 1.71
N SER A 8 -11.78 -1.12 0.64
CA SER A 8 -11.89 0.23 0.06
C SER A 8 -13.29 0.49 -0.51
N ARG A 9 -13.84 -0.46 -1.29
CA ARG A 9 -15.19 -0.34 -1.85
C ARG A 9 -16.27 -0.28 -0.79
N ALA A 10 -16.15 -1.10 0.25
CA ALA A 10 -17.07 -1.05 1.38
C ALA A 10 -16.96 0.28 2.14
N SER A 11 -15.74 0.80 2.32
CA SER A 11 -15.53 2.12 2.92
C SER A 11 -16.11 3.25 2.07
N ASP A 12 -15.95 3.21 0.75
CA ASP A 12 -16.57 4.18 -0.17
C ASP A 12 -18.10 4.17 -0.03
N PHE A 13 -18.72 2.98 0.02
CA PHE A 13 -20.16 2.86 0.20
C PHE A 13 -20.63 3.43 1.55
N MET A 14 -19.93 3.09 2.63
CA MET A 14 -20.26 3.59 3.98
C MET A 14 -20.09 5.10 4.09
N GLN A 15 -19.09 5.65 3.42
CA GLN A 15 -18.84 7.10 3.42
C GLN A 15 -19.85 7.83 2.55
N CYS A 16 -20.12 7.35 1.34
CA CYS A 16 -21.05 7.94 0.39
C CYS A 16 -21.45 6.90 -0.68
N PRO A 17 -22.70 6.41 -0.69
CA PRO A 17 -23.15 5.47 -1.72
C PRO A 17 -23.00 5.98 -3.16
N LEU A 18 -23.05 7.32 -3.36
CA LEU A 18 -22.84 7.94 -4.66
C LEU A 18 -21.35 7.84 -5.10
N LEU A 19 -20.42 8.00 -4.19
CA LEU A 19 -18.99 7.78 -4.45
C LEU A 19 -18.73 6.33 -4.88
N TYR A 20 -19.30 5.37 -4.15
CA TYR A 20 -19.24 3.96 -4.52
C TYR A 20 -19.81 3.73 -5.93
N ARG A 21 -20.97 4.33 -6.25
CA ARG A 21 -21.57 4.22 -7.57
C ARG A 21 -20.60 4.71 -8.64
N PHE A 22 -20.07 5.90 -8.51
CA PHE A 22 -19.16 6.49 -9.51
C PHE A 22 -17.90 5.65 -9.71
N ARG A 23 -17.29 5.15 -8.62
CA ARG A 23 -16.04 4.39 -8.69
C ARG A 23 -16.22 2.94 -9.12
N VAL A 24 -17.30 2.29 -8.66
CA VAL A 24 -17.43 0.83 -8.77
C VAL A 24 -18.42 0.43 -9.86
N ILE A 25 -19.54 1.15 -9.99
CA ILE A 25 -20.62 0.84 -10.94
C ILE A 25 -20.39 1.56 -12.26
N ASP A 26 -20.34 2.90 -12.22
CA ASP A 26 -20.19 3.73 -13.39
C ASP A 26 -18.73 3.77 -13.89
N ARG A 27 -17.75 3.46 -13.03
CA ARG A 27 -16.31 3.39 -13.30
C ARG A 27 -15.79 4.66 -13.98
N LEU A 28 -16.14 5.79 -13.41
CA LEU A 28 -15.64 7.07 -13.92
C LEU A 28 -14.11 7.12 -13.79
N PRO A 29 -13.40 7.57 -14.82
CA PRO A 29 -11.95 7.66 -14.78
C PRO A 29 -11.52 8.67 -13.68
N GLU A 30 -10.58 8.26 -12.85
CA GLU A 30 -9.91 9.13 -11.88
C GLU A 30 -8.47 9.35 -12.33
N PRO A 31 -7.94 10.57 -12.24
CA PRO A 31 -6.53 10.80 -12.57
C PRO A 31 -5.64 10.01 -11.60
N PRO A 32 -4.49 9.52 -12.06
CA PRO A 32 -3.54 8.84 -11.21
C PRO A 32 -3.08 9.75 -10.07
N SER A 33 -2.88 9.18 -8.89
CA SER A 33 -2.44 9.89 -7.69
C SER A 33 -0.98 9.55 -7.36
N ALA A 34 -0.11 10.55 -7.30
CA ALA A 34 1.29 10.36 -6.92
C ALA A 34 1.44 9.70 -5.54
N ALA A 35 0.54 10.00 -4.59
CA ALA A 35 0.53 9.38 -3.28
C ALA A 35 0.13 7.90 -3.35
N ALA A 36 -0.87 7.55 -4.17
CA ALA A 36 -1.28 6.16 -4.35
C ALA A 36 -0.19 5.35 -5.07
N ALA A 37 0.36 5.87 -6.17
CA ALA A 37 1.45 5.23 -6.91
C ALA A 37 2.68 4.98 -6.01
N ARG A 38 3.05 5.95 -5.15
CA ARG A 38 4.12 5.78 -4.19
C ARG A 38 3.80 4.72 -3.14
N GLY A 39 2.56 4.65 -2.67
CA GLY A 39 2.11 3.57 -1.79
C GLY A 39 2.31 2.20 -2.45
N THR A 40 1.83 2.01 -3.68
CA THR A 40 2.00 0.77 -4.45
C THR A 40 3.47 0.41 -4.63
N LEU A 41 4.32 1.41 -4.98
CA LEU A 41 5.76 1.18 -5.13
C LEU A 41 6.42 0.70 -3.82
N VAL A 42 6.09 1.34 -2.70
CA VAL A 42 6.64 0.95 -1.40
C VAL A 42 6.20 -0.45 -1.02
N HIS A 43 4.92 -0.80 -1.19
CA HIS A 43 4.41 -2.16 -0.93
C HIS A 43 5.15 -3.20 -1.78
N ALA A 44 5.35 -2.93 -3.08
CA ALA A 44 6.11 -3.81 -3.95
C ALA A 44 7.55 -4.04 -3.45
N ALA A 45 8.25 -2.99 -3.02
CA ALA A 45 9.59 -3.12 -2.48
C ALA A 45 9.62 -3.92 -1.16
N LEU A 46 8.64 -3.69 -0.26
CA LEU A 46 8.52 -4.43 1.00
C LEU A 46 8.11 -5.89 0.80
N GLU A 47 7.38 -6.20 -0.25
CA GLU A 47 7.12 -7.58 -0.67
C GLU A 47 8.39 -8.25 -1.17
N ARG A 48 9.10 -7.60 -2.13
CA ARG A 48 10.27 -8.14 -2.82
C ARG A 48 11.49 -8.34 -1.94
N VAL A 49 11.65 -7.58 -0.86
CA VAL A 49 12.78 -7.76 0.07
C VAL A 49 12.84 -9.18 0.62
N PHE A 50 11.72 -9.86 0.77
CA PHE A 50 11.65 -11.24 1.26
C PHE A 50 12.06 -12.28 0.22
N ASP A 51 12.26 -11.90 -1.04
CA ASP A 51 12.88 -12.77 -2.08
C ASP A 51 14.40 -12.85 -1.88
N LEU A 52 14.98 -11.90 -1.14
CA LEU A 52 16.39 -11.92 -0.78
C LEU A 52 16.65 -12.90 0.38
N PRO A 53 17.84 -13.52 0.42
CA PRO A 53 18.29 -14.25 1.59
C PRO A 53 18.25 -13.34 2.85
N ALA A 54 17.86 -13.88 3.98
CA ALA A 54 17.68 -13.10 5.21
C ALA A 54 18.85 -12.16 5.56
N PRO A 55 20.15 -12.55 5.44
CA PRO A 55 21.27 -11.65 5.72
C PRO A 55 21.36 -10.44 4.77
N GLU A 56 20.79 -10.56 3.56
CA GLU A 56 20.85 -9.52 2.51
C GLU A 56 19.66 -8.54 2.58
N ARG A 57 18.67 -8.80 3.43
CA ARG A 57 17.51 -7.93 3.65
C ARG A 57 17.93 -6.69 4.43
N THR A 58 18.57 -5.74 3.74
CA THR A 58 19.07 -4.48 4.33
C THR A 58 18.28 -3.28 3.79
N PRO A 59 18.31 -2.12 4.47
CA PRO A 59 17.71 -0.89 3.96
C PRO A 59 18.21 -0.54 2.55
N GLU A 60 19.52 -0.65 2.33
CA GLU A 60 20.17 -0.32 1.07
C GLU A 60 19.71 -1.26 -0.06
N ALA A 61 19.69 -2.57 0.21
CA ALA A 61 19.22 -3.56 -0.75
C ALA A 61 17.75 -3.35 -1.11
N THR A 62 16.90 -3.02 -0.12
CA THR A 62 15.47 -2.77 -0.36
C THR A 62 15.25 -1.47 -1.13
N VAL A 63 15.96 -0.39 -0.79
CA VAL A 63 15.93 0.87 -1.55
C VAL A 63 16.37 0.67 -2.99
N ALA A 64 17.37 -0.18 -3.23
CA ALA A 64 17.84 -0.50 -4.58
C ALA A 64 16.79 -1.21 -5.46
N LEU A 65 15.72 -1.79 -4.89
CA LEU A 65 14.60 -2.36 -5.64
C LEU A 65 13.70 -1.29 -6.26
N LEU A 66 13.58 -0.11 -5.63
CA LEU A 66 12.60 0.92 -6.00
C LEU A 66 12.63 1.32 -7.47
N PRO A 67 13.79 1.61 -8.11
CA PRO A 67 13.79 1.99 -9.52
C PRO A 67 13.26 0.88 -10.46
N GLY A 68 13.60 -0.37 -10.18
CA GLY A 68 13.11 -1.51 -10.96
C GLY A 68 11.61 -1.73 -10.79
N GLU A 69 11.11 -1.66 -9.57
CA GLU A 69 9.67 -1.78 -9.29
C GLU A 69 8.88 -0.59 -9.88
N TRP A 70 9.44 0.61 -9.87
CA TRP A 70 8.82 1.76 -10.54
C TRP A 70 8.72 1.56 -12.05
N ALA A 71 9.80 1.11 -12.69
CA ALA A 71 9.79 0.81 -14.11
C ALA A 71 8.73 -0.26 -14.48
N ARG A 72 8.59 -1.30 -13.64
CA ARG A 72 7.57 -2.34 -13.81
C ARG A 72 6.15 -1.76 -13.66
N LEU A 73 5.89 -0.92 -12.65
CA LEU A 73 4.59 -0.28 -12.47
C LEU A 73 4.21 0.61 -13.66
N VAL A 74 5.16 1.37 -14.20
CA VAL A 74 4.93 2.20 -15.39
C VAL A 74 4.69 1.36 -16.64
N GLU A 75 5.31 0.18 -16.75
CA GLU A 75 5.04 -0.76 -17.86
C GLU A 75 3.61 -1.33 -17.76
N GLU A 76 3.15 -1.66 -16.56
CA GLU A 76 1.79 -2.17 -16.30
C GLU A 76 0.73 -1.08 -16.44
N GLU A 77 1.01 0.14 -15.97
CA GLU A 77 0.12 1.30 -15.98
C GLU A 77 0.84 2.53 -16.58
N PRO A 78 0.91 2.67 -17.91
CA PRO A 78 1.67 3.75 -18.55
C PRO A 78 1.23 5.17 -18.15
N GLU A 79 0.01 5.33 -17.67
CA GLU A 79 -0.51 6.61 -17.19
C GLU A 79 0.29 7.16 -16.00
N LEU A 80 0.93 6.28 -15.21
CA LEU A 80 1.74 6.67 -14.05
C LEU A 80 2.96 7.52 -14.45
N ALA A 81 3.50 7.33 -15.66
CA ALA A 81 4.60 8.15 -16.15
C ALA A 81 4.25 9.65 -16.14
N SER A 82 2.97 9.99 -16.37
CA SER A 82 2.51 11.39 -16.38
C SER A 82 2.60 12.08 -15.02
N LEU A 83 2.70 11.34 -13.91
CA LEU A 83 2.84 11.89 -12.57
C LEU A 83 4.17 12.64 -12.38
N LEU A 84 5.20 12.24 -13.11
CA LEU A 84 6.56 12.75 -12.98
C LEU A 84 7.00 13.59 -14.21
N THR A 85 6.12 13.72 -15.22
CA THR A 85 6.37 14.49 -16.44
C THR A 85 5.44 15.72 -16.53
N GLY A 86 5.90 16.80 -17.12
CA GLY A 86 5.07 17.98 -17.39
C GLY A 86 5.52 19.25 -16.65
N PRO A 87 4.92 20.40 -16.96
CA PRO A 87 5.27 21.68 -16.35
C PRO A 87 4.91 21.71 -14.87
N VAL A 88 5.81 22.24 -14.03
CA VAL A 88 5.54 22.47 -12.60
C VAL A 88 4.37 23.46 -12.49
N ALA A 89 3.24 22.99 -11.96
CA ALA A 89 2.14 23.89 -11.63
C ALA A 89 2.58 24.77 -10.45
N GLY A 90 2.89 26.05 -10.71
CA GLY A 90 3.20 27.01 -9.65
C GLY A 90 4.34 28.01 -9.93
N ALA A 91 4.98 27.99 -11.09
CA ALA A 91 5.97 29.02 -11.44
C ALA A 91 5.26 30.30 -11.91
N THR A 92 4.81 31.12 -10.97
CA THR A 92 4.33 32.48 -11.25
C THR A 92 5.20 33.50 -10.51
N SER A 93 6.37 33.79 -11.05
CA SER A 93 7.04 35.10 -10.88
C SER A 93 8.05 35.31 -11.98
N PRO A 94 7.94 36.38 -12.79
CA PRO A 94 8.94 36.72 -13.79
C PRO A 94 10.14 37.34 -13.07
N GLY A 95 11.27 36.66 -13.04
CA GLY A 95 12.52 37.28 -12.61
C GLY A 95 13.59 36.40 -11.96
N GLU A 96 13.29 35.17 -11.56
CA GLU A 96 14.33 34.24 -11.09
C GLU A 96 14.57 33.17 -12.15
N ALA A 97 15.80 33.00 -12.59
CA ALA A 97 16.23 31.88 -13.42
C ALA A 97 16.16 30.60 -12.56
N ILE A 98 14.96 30.02 -12.42
CA ILE A 98 14.78 28.69 -11.83
C ILE A 98 15.43 27.75 -12.84
N VAL A 99 16.48 27.05 -12.44
CA VAL A 99 16.99 25.88 -13.16
C VAL A 99 15.78 24.95 -13.29
N ALA A 100 15.28 24.78 -14.52
CA ALA A 100 14.11 23.97 -14.74
C ALA A 100 14.42 22.54 -14.28
N GLU A 101 13.73 22.07 -13.24
CA GLU A 101 13.84 20.72 -12.74
C GLU A 101 13.51 19.75 -13.87
N THR A 102 14.41 18.83 -14.17
CA THR A 102 14.21 17.85 -15.24
C THR A 102 13.25 16.76 -14.76
N ASP A 103 12.63 16.03 -15.69
CA ASP A 103 11.81 14.87 -15.35
C ASP A 103 12.62 13.84 -14.56
N ALA A 104 13.91 13.67 -14.86
CA ALA A 104 14.82 12.80 -14.12
C ALA A 104 15.09 13.28 -12.69
N ASP A 105 15.13 14.60 -12.45
CA ASP A 105 15.29 15.14 -11.09
C ASP A 105 14.03 14.92 -10.26
N ARG A 106 12.85 15.08 -10.86
CA ARG A 106 11.56 14.79 -10.22
C ARG A 106 11.42 13.31 -9.88
N GLU A 107 11.76 12.43 -10.81
CA GLU A 107 11.75 10.98 -10.56
C GLU A 107 12.69 10.62 -9.43
N ARG A 108 13.92 11.16 -9.42
CA ARG A 108 14.87 10.93 -8.34
C ARG A 108 14.35 11.40 -6.98
N ALA A 109 13.78 12.60 -6.90
CA ALA A 109 13.20 13.13 -5.68
C ALA A 109 12.02 12.27 -5.19
N TRP A 110 11.17 11.84 -6.10
CA TRP A 110 10.02 11.00 -5.80
C TRP A 110 10.43 9.60 -5.30
N LEU A 111 11.44 8.99 -5.92
CA LEU A 111 12.02 7.72 -5.46
C LEU A 111 12.70 7.87 -4.09
N GLU A 112 13.33 9.02 -3.82
CA GLU A 112 13.94 9.28 -2.52
C GLU A 112 12.88 9.43 -1.40
N GLU A 113 11.71 9.99 -1.71
CA GLU A 113 10.58 9.97 -0.77
C GLU A 113 10.13 8.54 -0.47
N ALA A 114 10.04 7.67 -1.50
CA ALA A 114 9.71 6.26 -1.31
C ALA A 114 10.79 5.53 -0.49
N ALA A 115 12.07 5.84 -0.73
CA ALA A 115 13.18 5.32 0.04
C ALA A 115 13.10 5.73 1.52
N GLY A 116 12.59 6.93 1.82
CA GLY A 116 12.31 7.37 3.18
C GLY A 116 11.37 6.42 3.93
N PHE A 117 10.27 6.00 3.30
CA PHE A 117 9.34 5.03 3.89
C PHE A 117 9.99 3.67 4.13
N VAL A 118 10.79 3.18 3.19
CA VAL A 118 11.54 1.93 3.35
C VAL A 118 12.47 2.03 4.56
N ARG A 119 13.25 3.10 4.68
CA ARG A 119 14.16 3.29 5.84
C ARG A 119 13.39 3.35 7.15
N THR A 120 12.24 4.03 7.18
CA THR A 120 11.37 4.06 8.37
C THR A 120 10.92 2.65 8.75
N TRP A 121 10.52 1.82 7.78
CA TRP A 121 10.14 0.44 8.07
C TRP A 121 11.23 -0.34 8.81
N PHE A 122 12.49 -0.20 8.40
CA PHE A 122 13.61 -0.86 9.06
C PHE A 122 13.87 -0.39 10.51
N THR A 123 13.32 0.76 10.90
CA THR A 123 13.34 1.18 12.31
C THR A 123 12.27 0.49 13.17
N LEU A 124 11.23 -0.04 12.53
CA LEU A 124 10.07 -0.67 13.18
C LEU A 124 10.19 -2.19 13.20
N GLU A 125 10.76 -2.79 12.14
CA GLU A 125 10.90 -4.23 11.98
C GLU A 125 12.28 -4.59 11.44
N ASP A 126 12.77 -5.78 11.81
CA ASP A 126 13.98 -6.38 11.23
C ASP A 126 13.59 -7.54 10.31
N PRO A 127 13.55 -7.35 8.97
CA PRO A 127 13.14 -8.39 8.03
C PRO A 127 14.08 -9.60 7.99
N ARG A 128 15.31 -9.48 8.51
CA ARG A 128 16.25 -10.59 8.61
C ARG A 128 15.79 -11.64 9.63
N ARG A 129 14.88 -11.25 10.53
CA ARG A 129 14.30 -12.10 11.58
C ARG A 129 12.85 -12.49 11.31
N LEU A 130 12.33 -12.10 10.16
CA LEU A 130 10.97 -12.36 9.74
C LEU A 130 10.98 -13.33 8.55
N GLU A 131 10.05 -14.25 8.56
CA GLU A 131 9.77 -15.12 7.42
C GLU A 131 8.25 -15.16 7.24
N PRO A 132 7.69 -14.29 6.39
CA PRO A 132 6.25 -14.26 6.14
C PRO A 132 5.76 -15.59 5.60
N ALA A 133 4.61 -16.05 6.10
CA ALA A 133 3.96 -17.20 5.53
C ALA A 133 3.38 -16.91 4.14
N GLU A 134 2.83 -15.69 3.99
CA GLU A 134 2.25 -15.21 2.73
C GLU A 134 2.51 -13.69 2.59
N ARG A 135 2.63 -13.24 1.34
CA ARG A 135 2.77 -11.82 0.96
C ARG A 135 1.78 -11.52 -0.15
N GLU A 136 1.19 -10.32 -0.16
CA GLU A 136 0.15 -9.93 -1.13
C GLU A 136 -0.90 -11.04 -1.29
N LEU A 137 -1.30 -11.61 -0.15
CA LEU A 137 -2.20 -12.75 -0.13
C LEU A 137 -3.60 -12.35 -0.59
N TYR A 138 -4.02 -12.87 -1.75
CA TYR A 138 -5.42 -12.77 -2.16
C TYR A 138 -6.30 -13.60 -1.23
N VAL A 139 -7.33 -12.95 -0.68
CA VAL A 139 -8.33 -13.58 0.18
C VAL A 139 -9.73 -13.30 -0.35
N GLU A 140 -10.58 -14.34 -0.35
CA GLU A 140 -11.97 -14.24 -0.79
C GLU A 140 -12.87 -15.16 0.03
N ALA A 141 -14.02 -14.67 0.45
CA ALA A 141 -15.04 -15.47 1.11
C ALA A 141 -16.44 -14.97 0.74
N GLU A 142 -17.40 -15.87 0.63
CA GLU A 142 -18.81 -15.52 0.53
C GLU A 142 -19.42 -15.39 1.93
N VAL A 143 -20.07 -14.27 2.19
CA VAL A 143 -20.75 -13.97 3.45
C VAL A 143 -22.12 -13.38 3.12
N ASP A 144 -23.19 -14.06 3.49
CA ASP A 144 -24.59 -13.63 3.29
C ASP A 144 -24.90 -13.19 1.84
N GLY A 145 -24.38 -13.94 0.85
CA GLY A 145 -24.57 -13.66 -0.56
C GLY A 145 -23.71 -12.54 -1.14
N LEU A 146 -22.76 -11.99 -0.35
CA LEU A 146 -21.76 -11.04 -0.78
C LEU A 146 -20.39 -11.72 -0.89
N VAL A 147 -19.68 -11.48 -1.98
CA VAL A 147 -18.28 -11.88 -2.10
C VAL A 147 -17.39 -10.80 -1.48
N LEU A 148 -16.72 -11.12 -0.39
CA LEU A 148 -15.72 -10.29 0.26
C LEU A 148 -14.35 -10.70 -0.24
N ARG A 149 -13.56 -9.75 -0.76
CA ARG A 149 -12.22 -10.04 -1.30
C ARG A 149 -11.22 -8.91 -1.05
N GLY A 150 -9.94 -9.25 -1.03
CA GLY A 150 -8.88 -8.26 -0.91
C GLY A 150 -7.51 -8.90 -0.93
N TYR A 151 -6.50 -8.07 -0.74
CA TYR A 151 -5.11 -8.50 -0.61
C TYR A 151 -4.61 -8.13 0.78
N VAL A 152 -4.01 -9.08 1.45
CA VAL A 152 -3.33 -8.89 2.74
C VAL A 152 -1.85 -8.69 2.43
N ASP A 153 -1.28 -7.56 2.79
CA ASP A 153 0.09 -7.21 2.44
C ASP A 153 1.07 -8.27 2.98
N ARG A 154 0.89 -8.68 4.25
CA ARG A 154 1.70 -9.74 4.84
C ARG A 154 0.91 -10.54 5.88
N LEU A 155 1.03 -11.86 5.80
CA LEU A 155 0.52 -12.80 6.80
C LEU A 155 1.69 -13.54 7.43
N ASP A 156 1.83 -13.43 8.74
CA ASP A 156 2.80 -14.18 9.53
C ASP A 156 2.11 -15.27 10.32
N VAL A 157 2.76 -16.41 10.44
CA VAL A 157 2.30 -17.55 11.23
C VAL A 157 3.33 -17.85 12.31
N ALA A 158 2.93 -17.73 13.56
CA ALA A 158 3.79 -18.10 14.68
C ALA A 158 3.93 -19.64 14.81
N PRO A 159 4.98 -20.16 15.46
CA PRO A 159 5.18 -21.60 15.63
C PRO A 159 4.01 -22.33 16.33
N ASP A 160 3.21 -21.62 17.11
CA ASP A 160 2.00 -22.14 17.76
C ASP A 160 0.73 -22.01 16.90
N GLY A 161 0.88 -21.58 15.63
CA GLY A 161 -0.22 -21.43 14.68
C GLY A 161 -1.00 -20.12 14.78
N ARG A 162 -0.64 -19.21 15.67
CA ARG A 162 -1.29 -17.89 15.74
C ARG A 162 -0.95 -17.05 14.51
N LEU A 163 -1.95 -16.33 14.02
CA LEU A 163 -1.84 -15.50 12.82
C LEU A 163 -1.66 -14.02 13.20
N ARG A 164 -0.73 -13.36 12.50
CA ARG A 164 -0.60 -11.90 12.47
C ARG A 164 -0.86 -11.41 11.05
N VAL A 165 -1.82 -10.50 10.90
CA VAL A 165 -2.06 -9.75 9.66
C VAL A 165 -1.35 -8.42 9.78
N VAL A 166 -0.53 -8.08 8.81
CA VAL A 166 0.18 -6.81 8.73
C VAL A 166 -0.26 -6.08 7.47
N ASP A 167 -0.50 -4.78 7.62
CA ASP A 167 -0.88 -3.89 6.53
C ASP A 167 -0.05 -2.60 6.62
N TYR A 168 0.61 -2.24 5.53
CA TYR A 168 1.50 -1.09 5.46
C TYR A 168 0.76 0.16 5.02
N LYS A 169 1.04 1.28 5.65
CA LYS A 169 0.42 2.57 5.35
C LYS A 169 1.48 3.64 5.10
N THR A 170 1.48 4.22 3.90
CA THR A 170 2.33 5.36 3.55
C THR A 170 1.68 6.72 3.88
N GLY A 171 0.41 6.72 4.27
CA GLY A 171 -0.30 7.87 4.82
C GLY A 171 0.09 8.16 6.26
N ARG A 172 -0.46 9.25 6.80
CA ARG A 172 -0.33 9.57 8.23
C ARG A 172 -1.15 8.61 9.08
N SER A 173 -0.67 8.33 10.28
CA SER A 173 -1.47 7.67 11.30
C SER A 173 -2.70 8.52 11.60
N PRO A 174 -3.90 7.93 11.64
CA PRO A 174 -5.12 8.66 11.98
C PRO A 174 -5.10 9.05 13.46
N SER A 175 -5.66 10.20 13.79
CA SER A 175 -6.00 10.48 15.19
C SER A 175 -7.08 9.50 15.68
N GLU A 176 -7.19 9.30 16.99
CA GLU A 176 -8.14 8.37 17.63
C GLU A 176 -9.57 8.42 17.05
N GLN A 177 -10.03 9.62 16.64
CA GLN A 177 -11.36 9.82 16.05
C GLN A 177 -11.51 9.17 14.66
N TRP A 178 -10.42 8.90 13.95
CA TRP A 178 -10.41 8.39 12.57
C TRP A 178 -9.87 6.98 12.42
N GLU A 179 -9.49 6.34 13.51
CA GLU A 179 -9.00 4.95 13.51
C GLU A 179 -10.03 3.95 12.97
N GLY A 180 -11.32 4.30 13.03
CA GLY A 180 -12.42 3.42 12.63
C GLY A 180 -12.29 2.88 11.20
N LYS A 181 -11.76 3.66 10.24
CA LYS A 181 -11.58 3.21 8.85
C LYS A 181 -10.44 2.21 8.72
N ALA A 182 -9.32 2.45 9.40
CA ALA A 182 -8.15 1.56 9.39
C ALA A 182 -8.50 0.24 10.08
N LEU A 183 -9.14 0.30 11.24
CA LEU A 183 -9.66 -0.85 11.95
C LEU A 183 -10.72 -1.64 11.16
N PHE A 184 -11.53 -0.96 10.34
CA PHE A 184 -12.50 -1.61 9.47
C PHE A 184 -11.81 -2.56 8.48
N GLN A 185 -10.76 -2.10 7.80
CA GLN A 185 -10.00 -2.94 6.86
C GLN A 185 -9.42 -4.18 7.56
N MET A 186 -8.84 -3.99 8.74
CA MET A 186 -8.27 -5.09 9.50
C MET A 186 -9.33 -6.10 9.97
N LYS A 187 -10.49 -5.63 10.43
CA LYS A 187 -11.63 -6.49 10.78
C LYS A 187 -12.18 -7.23 9.56
N PHE A 188 -12.18 -6.58 8.40
CA PHE A 188 -12.58 -7.21 7.14
C PHE A 188 -11.67 -8.40 6.80
N TYR A 189 -10.35 -8.21 6.85
CA TYR A 189 -9.40 -9.30 6.62
C TYR A 189 -9.52 -10.40 7.66
N ALA A 190 -9.72 -10.05 8.93
CA ALA A 190 -9.93 -11.04 9.99
C ALA A 190 -11.18 -11.90 9.73
N LEU A 191 -12.28 -11.28 9.29
CA LEU A 191 -13.51 -11.98 8.91
C LEU A 191 -13.28 -12.95 7.75
N VAL A 192 -12.63 -12.49 6.67
CA VAL A 192 -12.36 -13.32 5.49
C VAL A 192 -11.45 -14.49 5.84
N LEU A 193 -10.38 -14.27 6.60
CA LEU A 193 -9.48 -15.33 7.07
C LEU A 193 -10.20 -16.33 7.99
N TRP A 194 -11.04 -15.84 8.88
CA TRP A 194 -11.85 -16.74 9.71
C TRP A 194 -12.78 -17.63 8.86
N ARG A 195 -13.43 -17.06 7.85
CA ARG A 195 -14.35 -17.81 6.97
C ARG A 195 -13.62 -18.82 6.08
N THR A 196 -12.40 -18.51 5.66
CA THR A 196 -11.64 -19.36 4.73
C THR A 196 -10.71 -20.36 5.42
N ARG A 197 -10.12 -19.99 6.55
CA ARG A 197 -9.14 -20.80 7.27
C ARG A 197 -9.64 -21.32 8.63
N GLY A 198 -10.82 -20.88 9.09
CA GLY A 198 -11.37 -21.26 10.41
C GLY A 198 -10.62 -20.64 11.60
N VAL A 199 -9.66 -19.75 11.34
CA VAL A 199 -8.80 -19.14 12.39
C VAL A 199 -8.96 -17.63 12.37
N VAL A 200 -9.23 -17.07 13.57
CA VAL A 200 -9.24 -15.61 13.76
C VAL A 200 -7.80 -15.15 14.02
N PRO A 201 -7.27 -14.17 13.27
CA PRO A 201 -5.97 -13.61 13.56
C PRO A 201 -5.86 -13.08 14.99
N THR A 202 -4.77 -13.40 15.66
CA THR A 202 -4.52 -12.98 17.05
C THR A 202 -4.03 -11.53 17.11
N LEU A 203 -3.35 -11.09 16.05
CA LEU A 203 -2.82 -9.73 15.95
C LEU A 203 -3.16 -9.14 14.58
N LEU A 204 -3.67 -7.92 14.58
CA LEU A 204 -3.95 -7.09 13.41
C LEU A 204 -3.07 -5.85 13.54
N GLN A 205 -2.08 -5.69 12.69
CA GLN A 205 -1.04 -4.69 12.82
C GLN A 205 -1.04 -3.73 11.63
N LEU A 206 -1.21 -2.45 11.90
CA LEU A 206 -1.06 -1.37 10.94
C LEU A 206 0.31 -0.74 11.15
N VAL A 207 1.10 -0.64 10.09
CA VAL A 207 2.46 -0.09 10.13
C VAL A 207 2.48 1.22 9.34
N TYR A 208 2.51 2.34 10.04
CA TYR A 208 2.50 3.69 9.46
C TYR A 208 3.92 4.15 9.16
N LEU A 209 4.32 3.98 7.90
CA LEU A 209 5.69 4.24 7.44
C LEU A 209 6.05 5.71 7.42
N ARG A 210 5.07 6.60 7.36
CA ARG A 210 5.30 8.05 7.36
C ARG A 210 5.69 8.55 8.75
N ASP A 211 5.00 8.06 9.75
CA ASP A 211 5.12 8.56 11.13
C ASP A 211 6.02 7.65 11.99
N GLY A 212 6.37 6.46 11.48
CA GLY A 212 7.18 5.47 12.21
C GLY A 212 6.41 4.87 13.39
N GLU A 213 5.11 4.61 13.21
CA GLU A 213 4.21 4.11 14.25
C GLU A 213 3.62 2.74 13.87
N VAL A 214 3.22 1.99 14.92
CA VAL A 214 2.59 0.66 14.79
C VAL A 214 1.38 0.58 15.69
#